data_55e09dace306ae91f0b711f7b9abd458
#
_entry.id   55e09dace306ae91f0b711f7b9abd458
#
_cell.length_a   1.000
_cell.length_b   1.000
_cell.length_c   1.000
_cell.angle_alpha   90.00
_cell.angle_beta   90.00
_cell.angle_gamma   90.00
#
_symmetry.space_group_name_H-M   'P 1'
#
loop_
_entity.id
_entity.type
_entity.pdbx_description
1 polymer ?
#
loop_
_entity_poly.entity_id
_entity_poly.type
_entity_poly.pdbx_seq_one_letter_code
_entity_poly.pdbx_strand_id
1 'polypeptide(L)'
;MKRKKWIENISDYDKEKLVFIDESGVNTDMTRIYGRSKKGTRSVDKTPLNTPVNTTILSSVRLNGETCYTTYSGGTTGKKFVDYLENMLIPTLNDGDIIVMDNMRSHHVKEVEEVISKSEKQLTLLYLPPYSPDFNPIEMMWSKIKSVLRMLKTRNSDLLPVSIKTAFSKVLPSDCIGWFSAVGLR
;
A
#
# COMPACT_ATOMS: atom_id res chain seq x y z
N MET A 1 14.76 13.15 16.65
CA MET A 1 15.17 14.26 15.78
C MET A 1 14.63 14.12 14.34
N LYS A 2 14.83 13.00 13.63
CA LYS A 2 14.35 12.79 12.25
C LYS A 2 12.81 12.89 12.10
N ARG A 3 12.03 12.33 13.04
CA ARG A 3 10.56 12.34 13.00
C ARG A 3 9.95 13.75 13.14
N LYS A 4 10.51 14.61 14.01
CA LYS A 4 10.04 16.01 14.14
C LYS A 4 10.26 16.80 12.85
N LYS A 5 11.46 16.70 12.28
CA LYS A 5 11.77 17.32 10.99
C LYS A 5 10.86 16.83 9.85
N TRP A 6 10.48 15.54 9.87
CA TRP A 6 9.57 15.00 8.89
C TRP A 6 8.19 15.68 8.97
N ILE A 7 7.61 15.78 10.18
CA ILE A 7 6.30 16.40 10.39
C ILE A 7 6.33 17.88 9.94
N GLU A 8 7.40 18.61 10.28
CA GLU A 8 7.58 19.99 9.88
C GLU A 8 7.67 20.12 8.34
N ASN A 9 8.49 19.29 7.70
CA ASN A 9 8.69 19.34 6.26
C ASN A 9 7.47 18.88 5.47
N ILE A 10 6.78 17.80 5.88
CA ILE A 10 5.66 17.26 5.10
C ILE A 10 4.45 18.20 5.10
N SER A 11 4.30 19.05 6.14
CA SER A 11 3.23 20.04 6.22
C SER A 11 3.36 21.16 5.19
N ASP A 12 4.56 21.38 4.63
CA ASP A 12 4.81 22.40 3.61
C ASP A 12 4.37 21.95 2.22
N TYR A 13 4.08 20.66 2.04
CA TYR A 13 3.66 20.10 0.77
C TYR A 13 2.14 20.04 0.64
N ASP A 14 1.67 20.23 -0.60
CA ASP A 14 0.27 20.03 -0.93
C ASP A 14 -0.08 18.55 -0.83
N LYS A 15 -0.96 18.21 0.10
CA LYS A 15 -1.40 16.83 0.35
C LYS A 15 -2.07 16.16 -0.86
N GLU A 16 -2.62 16.95 -1.80
CA GLU A 16 -3.22 16.42 -3.04
C GLU A 16 -2.15 15.89 -4.00
N LYS A 17 -0.92 16.37 -3.87
CA LYS A 17 0.24 15.92 -4.65
C LYS A 17 0.98 14.74 -4.02
N LEU A 18 0.66 14.37 -2.79
CA LEU A 18 1.34 13.26 -2.11
C LEU A 18 0.85 11.90 -2.63
N VAL A 19 1.78 11.05 -3.02
CA VAL A 19 1.56 9.69 -3.51
C VAL A 19 2.36 8.73 -2.65
N PHE A 20 1.71 8.04 -1.74
CA PHE A 20 2.37 7.08 -0.85
C PHE A 20 2.47 5.72 -1.52
N ILE A 21 3.64 5.09 -1.44
CA ILE A 21 3.93 3.76 -2.00
C ILE A 21 4.35 2.83 -0.87
N ASP A 22 3.89 1.57 -0.95
CA ASP A 22 4.32 0.52 -0.04
C ASP A 22 3.96 -0.87 -0.57
N GLU A 23 4.51 -1.93 0.05
CA GLU A 23 4.22 -3.31 -0.26
C GLU A 23 3.49 -4.03 0.86
N SER A 24 2.65 -4.97 0.48
CA SER A 24 1.99 -5.84 1.43
C SER A 24 1.84 -7.27 0.94
N GLY A 25 2.16 -8.23 1.81
CA GLY A 25 1.92 -9.65 1.55
C GLY A 25 0.47 -10.03 1.85
N VAL A 26 -0.11 -10.82 0.93
CA VAL A 26 -1.41 -11.49 1.09
C VAL A 26 -1.29 -12.95 0.67
N ASN A 27 -2.19 -13.79 1.13
CA ASN A 27 -2.16 -15.21 0.80
C ASN A 27 -3.56 -15.86 0.79
N THR A 28 -3.61 -17.12 0.36
CA THR A 28 -4.84 -17.89 0.26
C THR A 28 -5.38 -18.39 1.60
N ASP A 29 -4.62 -18.24 2.69
CA ASP A 29 -5.04 -18.70 4.04
C ASP A 29 -5.71 -17.59 4.86
N MET A 30 -5.84 -16.40 4.29
CA MET A 30 -6.41 -15.27 5.00
C MET A 30 -7.81 -15.58 5.50
N THR A 31 -7.99 -15.56 6.82
CA THR A 31 -9.26 -15.77 7.51
C THR A 31 -9.51 -14.68 8.53
N ARG A 32 -10.74 -14.51 8.94
CA ARG A 32 -11.07 -13.64 10.07
C ARG A 32 -10.52 -14.26 11.36
N ILE A 33 -9.78 -13.46 12.13
CA ILE A 33 -9.19 -13.91 13.41
C ILE A 33 -10.23 -13.88 14.54
N TYR A 34 -11.27 -13.03 14.39
CA TYR A 34 -12.32 -12.85 15.39
C TYR A 34 -13.69 -13.12 14.77
N GLY A 35 -14.56 -13.76 15.54
CA GLY A 35 -15.97 -13.99 15.23
C GLY A 35 -16.85 -13.55 16.39
N ARG A 36 -18.15 -13.36 16.13
CA ARG A 36 -19.16 -13.09 17.15
C ARG A 36 -20.16 -14.24 17.17
N SER A 37 -20.51 -14.70 18.37
CA SER A 37 -21.55 -15.70 18.62
C SER A 37 -22.48 -15.23 19.73
N LYS A 38 -23.61 -15.93 19.93
CA LYS A 38 -24.50 -15.66 21.08
C LYS A 38 -23.73 -15.85 22.38
N LYS A 39 -24.09 -15.07 23.41
CA LYS A 39 -23.51 -15.21 24.75
C LYS A 39 -23.61 -16.66 25.22
N GLY A 40 -22.50 -17.22 25.72
CA GLY A 40 -22.43 -18.60 26.14
C GLY A 40 -22.18 -19.64 25.04
N THR A 41 -22.06 -19.24 23.76
CA THR A 41 -21.70 -20.14 22.67
C THR A 41 -20.34 -19.79 22.08
N ARG A 42 -19.63 -20.82 21.56
CA ARG A 42 -18.33 -20.66 20.92
C ARG A 42 -18.50 -20.25 19.46
N SER A 43 -17.76 -19.25 19.01
CA SER A 43 -17.61 -18.95 17.57
C SER A 43 -16.65 -19.96 16.95
N VAL A 44 -17.12 -20.69 15.93
CA VAL A 44 -16.32 -21.72 15.23
C VAL A 44 -16.19 -21.33 13.77
N ASP A 45 -14.97 -21.38 13.23
CA ASP A 45 -14.68 -21.23 11.81
C ASP A 45 -13.60 -22.21 11.39
N LYS A 46 -13.49 -22.48 10.09
CA LYS A 46 -12.48 -23.37 9.51
C LYS A 46 -11.36 -22.55 8.91
N THR A 47 -10.12 -22.93 9.22
CA THR A 47 -8.90 -22.34 8.66
C THR A 47 -8.19 -23.38 7.80
N PRO A 48 -7.68 -23.04 6.60
CA PRO A 48 -6.84 -23.95 5.82
C PRO A 48 -5.60 -24.36 6.59
N LEU A 49 -5.19 -25.62 6.43
CA LEU A 49 -3.94 -26.15 6.99
C LEU A 49 -2.83 -26.29 5.92
N ASN A 50 -3.12 -25.89 4.69
CA ASN A 50 -2.17 -26.01 3.58
C ASN A 50 -1.11 -24.89 3.65
N THR A 51 0.04 -25.12 2.98
CA THR A 51 1.02 -24.06 2.75
C THR A 51 0.41 -22.98 1.85
N PRO A 52 0.29 -21.75 2.33
CA PRO A 52 -0.36 -20.68 1.57
C PRO A 52 0.49 -20.26 0.38
N VAL A 53 -0.16 -19.91 -0.72
CA VAL A 53 0.49 -19.19 -1.81
C VAL A 53 0.58 -17.72 -1.44
N ASN A 54 1.80 -17.25 -1.25
CA ASN A 54 2.06 -15.84 -0.91
C ASN A 54 2.16 -14.98 -2.17
N THR A 55 1.42 -13.90 -2.18
CA THR A 55 1.42 -12.89 -3.24
C THR A 55 1.80 -11.55 -2.61
N THR A 56 2.75 -10.85 -3.21
CA THR A 56 3.06 -9.47 -2.84
C THR A 56 2.23 -8.52 -3.69
N ILE A 57 1.67 -7.52 -3.06
CA ILE A 57 1.01 -6.38 -3.70
C ILE A 57 1.91 -5.17 -3.47
N LEU A 58 2.35 -4.53 -4.53
CA LEU A 58 3.00 -3.21 -4.50
C LEU A 58 1.98 -2.19 -5.00
N SER A 59 1.74 -1.15 -4.23
CA SER A 59 0.69 -0.18 -4.54
C SER A 59 1.06 1.23 -4.13
N SER A 60 0.37 2.19 -4.76
CA SER A 60 0.30 3.57 -4.32
C SER A 60 -1.10 3.95 -3.86
N VAL A 61 -1.20 5.03 -3.07
CA VAL A 61 -2.45 5.66 -2.68
C VAL A 61 -2.32 7.18 -2.68
N ARG A 62 -3.39 7.86 -3.12
CA ARG A 62 -3.56 9.31 -3.10
C ARG A 62 -4.72 9.73 -2.19
N LEU A 63 -4.75 11.00 -1.83
CA LEU A 63 -5.84 11.59 -1.05
C LEU A 63 -7.22 11.42 -1.71
N ASN A 64 -7.28 11.51 -3.03
CA ASN A 64 -8.51 11.39 -3.82
C ASN A 64 -9.02 9.95 -3.97
N GLY A 65 -8.31 8.95 -3.42
CA GLY A 65 -8.67 7.54 -3.49
C GLY A 65 -8.11 6.80 -4.69
N GLU A 66 -7.37 7.45 -5.58
CA GLU A 66 -6.67 6.78 -6.67
C GLU A 66 -5.59 5.86 -6.14
N THR A 67 -5.54 4.66 -6.70
CA THR A 67 -4.55 3.63 -6.40
C THR A 67 -4.00 3.06 -7.69
N CYS A 68 -2.69 2.86 -7.75
CA CYS A 68 -2.02 2.10 -8.79
C CYS A 68 -1.37 0.89 -8.14
N TYR A 69 -1.62 -0.34 -8.60
CA TYR A 69 -1.05 -1.53 -7.97
C TYR A 69 -0.65 -2.61 -8.97
N THR A 70 0.32 -3.40 -8.57
CA THR A 70 0.72 -4.65 -9.24
C THR A 70 0.83 -5.80 -8.25
N THR A 71 0.82 -7.03 -8.74
CA THR A 71 0.94 -8.23 -7.91
C THR A 71 1.93 -9.21 -8.51
N TYR A 72 2.69 -9.89 -7.64
CA TYR A 72 3.65 -10.91 -8.05
C TYR A 72 3.95 -11.90 -6.93
N SER A 73 4.49 -13.04 -7.28
CA SER A 73 4.98 -14.03 -6.31
C SER A 73 6.35 -13.64 -5.75
N GLY A 74 6.57 -13.95 -4.47
CA GLY A 74 7.81 -13.63 -3.75
C GLY A 74 7.95 -12.16 -3.38
N GLY A 75 9.10 -11.79 -2.82
CA GLY A 75 9.38 -10.44 -2.36
C GLY A 75 9.62 -9.42 -3.47
N THR A 76 9.57 -8.14 -3.10
CA THR A 76 9.95 -7.02 -3.96
C THR A 76 11.47 -6.99 -4.13
N THR A 77 11.92 -6.93 -5.37
CA THR A 77 13.32 -6.67 -5.72
C THR A 77 13.43 -5.29 -6.32
N GLY A 78 14.64 -4.70 -6.32
CA GLY A 78 14.86 -3.40 -6.96
C GLY A 78 14.34 -3.36 -8.39
N LYS A 79 14.58 -4.42 -9.20
CA LYS A 79 14.09 -4.52 -10.57
C LYS A 79 12.56 -4.48 -10.67
N LYS A 80 11.83 -5.23 -9.82
CA LYS A 80 10.36 -5.22 -9.79
C LYS A 80 9.82 -3.85 -9.37
N PHE A 81 10.52 -3.19 -8.45
CA PHE A 81 10.14 -1.88 -7.97
C PHE A 81 10.32 -0.81 -9.06
N VAL A 82 11.46 -0.83 -9.76
CA VAL A 82 11.76 0.04 -10.90
C VAL A 82 10.73 -0.17 -12.03
N ASP A 83 10.44 -1.42 -12.38
CA ASP A 83 9.43 -1.75 -13.39
C ASP A 83 8.05 -1.20 -13.04
N TYR A 84 7.64 -1.33 -11.77
CA TYR A 84 6.39 -0.74 -11.30
C TYR A 84 6.39 0.79 -11.41
N LEU A 85 7.47 1.45 -11.00
CA LEU A 85 7.57 2.91 -11.11
C LEU A 85 7.48 3.35 -12.57
N GLU A 86 8.30 2.79 -13.44
CA GLU A 86 8.45 3.21 -14.84
C GLU A 86 7.20 2.93 -15.67
N ASN A 87 6.68 1.70 -15.56
CA ASN A 87 5.65 1.21 -16.48
C ASN A 87 4.22 1.35 -15.96
N MET A 88 4.04 1.57 -14.65
CA MET A 88 2.71 1.62 -14.06
C MET A 88 2.44 2.93 -13.32
N LEU A 89 3.29 3.33 -12.37
CA LEU A 89 2.99 4.47 -11.53
C LEU A 89 3.25 5.81 -12.21
N ILE A 90 4.46 6.05 -12.73
CA ILE A 90 4.85 7.34 -13.33
C ILE A 90 3.88 7.78 -14.44
N PRO A 91 3.37 6.89 -15.32
CA PRO A 91 2.35 7.28 -16.29
C PRO A 91 1.09 7.89 -15.67
N THR A 92 0.71 7.49 -14.45
CA THR A 92 -0.49 8.00 -13.76
C THR A 92 -0.25 9.27 -12.95
N LEU A 93 1.01 9.66 -12.72
CA LEU A 93 1.36 10.83 -11.94
C LEU A 93 1.14 12.13 -12.72
N ASN A 94 0.94 13.22 -11.99
CA ASN A 94 0.88 14.58 -12.53
C ASN A 94 2.22 15.30 -12.32
N ASP A 95 2.41 16.39 -13.05
CA ASP A 95 3.56 17.26 -12.85
C ASP A 95 3.52 17.89 -11.44
N GLY A 96 4.67 17.84 -10.77
CA GLY A 96 4.82 18.30 -9.39
C GLY A 96 4.32 17.32 -8.33
N ASP A 97 3.98 16.07 -8.68
CA ASP A 97 3.64 15.05 -7.69
C ASP A 97 4.86 14.65 -6.84
N ILE A 98 4.56 14.22 -5.62
CA ILE A 98 5.55 13.89 -4.60
C ILE A 98 5.38 12.43 -4.21
N ILE A 99 6.35 11.62 -4.59
CA ILE A 99 6.39 10.19 -4.28
C ILE A 99 6.95 10.02 -2.87
N VAL A 100 6.17 9.43 -1.99
CA VAL A 100 6.57 9.13 -0.61
C VAL A 100 6.67 7.63 -0.42
N MET A 101 7.82 7.14 0.00
CA MET A 101 8.07 5.72 0.24
C MET A 101 8.85 5.49 1.53
N ASP A 102 8.83 4.26 2.00
CA ASP A 102 9.63 3.88 3.14
C ASP A 102 11.13 3.82 2.80
N ASN A 103 11.94 3.62 3.83
CA ASN A 103 13.40 3.61 3.71
C ASN A 103 13.95 2.17 3.53
N MET A 104 13.28 1.32 2.74
CA MET A 104 13.75 -0.03 2.42
C MET A 104 14.91 0.00 1.41
N ARG A 105 15.81 -1.00 1.49
CA ARG A 105 16.96 -1.10 0.58
C ARG A 105 16.58 -1.23 -0.88
N SER A 106 15.46 -1.90 -1.18
CA SER A 106 14.91 -2.03 -2.54
C SER A 106 14.49 -0.70 -3.16
N HIS A 107 14.21 0.31 -2.32
CA HIS A 107 13.80 1.65 -2.76
C HIS A 107 14.98 2.61 -2.95
N HIS A 108 16.17 2.24 -2.48
CA HIS A 108 17.38 3.05 -2.59
C HIS A 108 18.33 2.61 -3.71
N VAL A 109 17.84 1.88 -4.69
CA VAL A 109 18.66 1.54 -5.86
C VAL A 109 18.79 2.76 -6.77
N LYS A 110 19.98 2.96 -7.36
CA LYS A 110 20.24 4.13 -8.23
C LYS A 110 19.24 4.24 -9.38
N GLU A 111 18.76 3.11 -9.86
CA GLU A 111 17.79 3.01 -10.94
C GLU A 111 16.46 3.69 -10.59
N VAL A 112 16.07 3.75 -9.31
CA VAL A 112 14.84 4.47 -8.87
C VAL A 112 14.99 5.97 -9.11
N GLU A 113 16.11 6.55 -8.69
CA GLU A 113 16.40 7.97 -8.91
C GLU A 113 16.54 8.28 -10.41
N GLU A 114 17.17 7.37 -11.17
CA GLU A 114 17.32 7.51 -12.62
C GLU A 114 15.97 7.52 -13.35
N VAL A 115 15.05 6.61 -13.00
CA VAL A 115 13.73 6.54 -13.62
C VAL A 115 12.91 7.79 -13.31
N ILE A 116 12.96 8.27 -12.08
CA ILE A 116 12.28 9.50 -11.68
C ILE A 116 12.88 10.72 -12.40
N SER A 117 14.20 10.80 -12.50
CA SER A 117 14.88 11.92 -13.18
C SER A 117 14.71 11.93 -14.71
N LYS A 118 14.51 10.77 -15.32
CA LYS A 118 14.22 10.62 -16.75
C LYS A 118 12.76 10.91 -17.10
N SER A 119 11.89 10.98 -16.10
CA SER A 119 10.50 11.37 -16.30
C SER A 119 10.44 12.81 -16.83
N GLU A 120 9.58 13.07 -17.81
CA GLU A 120 9.29 14.42 -18.29
C GLU A 120 8.55 15.28 -17.25
N LYS A 121 8.12 14.66 -16.14
CA LYS A 121 7.38 15.29 -15.06
C LYS A 121 8.32 15.75 -13.95
N GLN A 122 8.03 16.89 -13.34
CA GLN A 122 8.77 17.39 -12.17
C GLN A 122 8.36 16.62 -10.91
N LEU A 123 8.88 15.43 -10.73
CA LEU A 123 8.57 14.57 -9.61
C LEU A 123 9.56 14.79 -8.45
N THR A 124 9.05 14.80 -7.23
CA THR A 124 9.86 14.85 -6.01
C THR A 124 9.81 13.51 -5.29
N LEU A 125 10.96 13.04 -4.81
CA LEU A 125 11.06 11.82 -4.01
C LEU A 125 11.30 12.15 -2.54
N LEU A 126 10.48 11.61 -1.66
CA LEU A 126 10.63 11.72 -0.21
C LEU A 126 10.67 10.34 0.44
N TYR A 127 11.55 10.19 1.43
CA TYR A 127 11.63 8.98 2.22
C TYR A 127 11.08 9.19 3.62
N LEU A 128 10.21 8.29 4.06
CA LEU A 128 9.74 8.24 5.44
C LEU A 128 10.90 8.07 6.42
N PRO A 129 10.82 8.61 7.63
CA PRO A 129 11.80 8.31 8.66
C PRO A 129 11.85 6.80 8.93
N PRO A 130 13.02 6.24 9.26
CA PRO A 130 13.12 4.83 9.59
C PRO A 130 12.12 4.42 10.68
N TYR A 131 11.52 3.25 10.54
CA TYR A 131 10.55 2.67 11.50
C TYR A 131 9.37 3.59 11.82
N SER A 132 8.78 4.21 10.81
CA SER A 132 7.68 5.16 10.98
C SER A 132 6.42 4.81 10.14
N PRO A 133 5.86 3.60 10.27
CA PRO A 133 4.64 3.23 9.56
C PRO A 133 3.43 4.09 9.95
N ASP A 134 3.47 4.68 11.16
CA ASP A 134 2.44 5.60 11.67
C ASP A 134 2.37 6.93 10.89
N PHE A 135 3.33 7.24 10.03
CA PHE A 135 3.30 8.36 9.10
C PHE A 135 2.87 7.95 7.68
N ASN A 136 2.57 6.68 7.46
CA ASN A 136 2.21 6.17 6.16
C ASN A 136 0.70 5.85 6.09
N PRO A 137 -0.13 6.65 5.39
CA PRO A 137 -1.57 6.40 5.31
C PRO A 137 -1.90 5.09 4.57
N ILE A 138 -0.98 4.57 3.74
CA ILE A 138 -1.17 3.31 2.99
C ILE A 138 -1.30 2.09 3.92
N GLU A 139 -0.76 2.16 5.14
CA GLU A 139 -0.91 1.09 6.14
C GLU A 139 -2.37 0.86 6.54
N MET A 140 -3.16 1.95 6.60
CA MET A 140 -4.59 1.85 6.85
C MET A 140 -5.34 1.31 5.62
N MET A 141 -4.90 1.63 4.41
CA MET A 141 -5.38 1.01 3.18
C MET A 141 -5.14 -0.51 3.22
N TRP A 142 -3.94 -0.97 3.60
CA TRP A 142 -3.64 -2.39 3.76
C TRP A 142 -4.55 -3.07 4.77
N SER A 143 -4.83 -2.42 5.89
CA SER A 143 -5.77 -2.93 6.90
C SER A 143 -7.14 -3.18 6.29
N LYS A 144 -7.68 -2.23 5.52
CA LYS A 144 -8.96 -2.35 4.82
C LYS A 144 -8.93 -3.46 3.77
N ILE A 145 -7.94 -3.47 2.88
CA ILE A 145 -7.78 -4.48 1.82
C ILE A 145 -7.70 -5.88 2.43
N LYS A 146 -6.85 -6.08 3.44
CA LYS A 146 -6.72 -7.37 4.13
C LYS A 146 -8.02 -7.79 4.83
N SER A 147 -8.79 -6.83 5.37
CA SER A 147 -10.11 -7.12 5.96
C SER A 147 -11.09 -7.67 4.92
N VAL A 148 -11.13 -7.07 3.72
CA VAL A 148 -11.97 -7.55 2.62
C VAL A 148 -11.52 -8.93 2.15
N LEU A 149 -10.22 -9.15 1.96
CA LEU A 149 -9.69 -10.46 1.54
C LEU A 149 -10.00 -11.57 2.56
N ARG A 150 -9.90 -11.28 3.86
CA ARG A 150 -10.31 -12.21 4.93
C ARG A 150 -11.80 -12.52 4.89
N MET A 151 -12.63 -11.56 4.49
CA MET A 151 -14.07 -11.76 4.31
C MET A 151 -14.38 -12.64 3.11
N LEU A 152 -13.67 -12.45 1.99
CA LEU A 152 -13.84 -13.22 0.75
C LEU A 152 -13.37 -14.66 0.89
N LYS A 153 -12.43 -14.96 1.79
CA LYS A 153 -11.90 -16.30 2.06
C LYS A 153 -11.43 -17.03 0.79
N THR A 154 -10.75 -16.32 -0.11
CA THR A 154 -10.28 -16.86 -1.39
C THR A 154 -9.23 -17.94 -1.15
N ARG A 155 -9.52 -19.19 -1.53
CA ARG A 155 -8.69 -20.37 -1.31
C ARG A 155 -7.95 -20.86 -2.54
N ASN A 156 -8.35 -20.40 -3.72
CA ASN A 156 -7.71 -20.69 -4.99
C ASN A 156 -6.82 -19.51 -5.39
N SER A 157 -5.54 -19.81 -5.69
CA SER A 157 -4.57 -18.82 -6.17
C SER A 157 -5.02 -18.12 -7.45
N ASP A 158 -5.69 -18.81 -8.35
CA ASP A 158 -6.15 -18.24 -9.63
C ASP A 158 -7.27 -17.21 -9.45
N LEU A 159 -8.00 -17.27 -8.34
CA LEU A 159 -9.05 -16.32 -7.98
C LEU A 159 -8.53 -15.15 -7.12
N LEU A 160 -7.30 -15.26 -6.61
CA LEU A 160 -6.73 -14.23 -5.75
C LEU A 160 -6.61 -12.85 -6.44
N PRO A 161 -6.19 -12.75 -7.72
CA PRO A 161 -6.16 -11.47 -8.43
C PRO A 161 -7.54 -10.79 -8.51
N VAL A 162 -8.61 -11.55 -8.75
CA VAL A 162 -9.98 -11.03 -8.79
C VAL A 162 -10.40 -10.54 -7.41
N SER A 163 -10.04 -11.27 -6.35
CA SER A 163 -10.33 -10.88 -4.97
C SER A 163 -9.57 -9.62 -4.57
N ILE A 164 -8.31 -9.48 -4.99
CA ILE A 164 -7.51 -8.28 -4.79
C ILE A 164 -8.16 -7.08 -5.50
N LYS A 165 -8.53 -7.22 -6.78
CA LYS A 165 -9.26 -6.19 -7.51
C LYS A 165 -10.55 -5.77 -6.79
N THR A 166 -11.31 -6.74 -6.28
CA THR A 166 -12.52 -6.48 -5.49
C THR A 166 -12.19 -5.72 -4.19
N ALA A 167 -11.09 -6.05 -3.53
CA ALA A 167 -10.68 -5.34 -2.31
C ALA A 167 -10.29 -3.88 -2.60
N PHE A 168 -9.53 -3.63 -3.67
CA PHE A 168 -9.19 -2.27 -4.09
C PHE A 168 -10.41 -1.44 -4.48
N SER A 169 -11.43 -2.03 -5.13
CA SER A 169 -12.67 -1.32 -5.46
C SER A 169 -13.48 -0.87 -4.22
N LYS A 170 -13.12 -1.30 -3.02
CA LYS A 170 -13.72 -0.85 -1.75
C LYS A 170 -12.95 0.31 -1.10
N VAL A 171 -11.82 0.70 -1.64
CA VAL A 171 -11.10 1.91 -1.21
C VAL A 171 -11.87 3.12 -1.77
N LEU A 172 -12.33 3.98 -0.87
CA LEU A 172 -13.13 5.16 -1.22
C LEU A 172 -12.34 6.43 -0.94
N PRO A 173 -12.60 7.53 -1.65
CA PRO A 173 -11.99 8.84 -1.34
C PRO A 173 -12.18 9.24 0.13
N SER A 174 -13.34 8.98 0.72
CA SER A 174 -13.61 9.26 2.14
C SER A 174 -12.71 8.49 3.11
N ASP A 175 -12.30 7.27 2.73
CA ASP A 175 -11.33 6.52 3.53
C ASP A 175 -9.96 7.21 3.49
N CYS A 176 -9.50 7.57 2.28
CA CYS A 176 -8.20 8.19 2.07
C CYS A 176 -8.09 9.55 2.80
N ILE A 177 -9.15 10.37 2.75
CA ILE A 177 -9.22 11.62 3.53
C ILE A 177 -9.05 11.32 5.03
N GLY A 178 -9.73 10.29 5.55
CA GLY A 178 -9.61 9.88 6.93
C GLY A 178 -8.19 9.39 7.28
N TRP A 179 -7.57 8.58 6.41
CA TRP A 179 -6.22 8.04 6.62
C TRP A 179 -5.15 9.12 6.59
N PHE A 180 -5.21 10.02 5.60
CA PHE A 180 -4.29 11.16 5.52
C PHE A 180 -4.42 12.07 6.75
N SER A 181 -5.65 12.36 7.19
CA SER A 181 -5.89 13.13 8.41
C SER A 181 -5.34 12.43 9.67
N ALA A 182 -5.46 11.11 9.76
CA ALA A 182 -4.99 10.32 10.89
C ALA A 182 -3.46 10.33 11.05
N VAL A 183 -2.72 10.45 9.96
CA VAL A 183 -1.24 10.59 9.98
C VAL A 183 -0.78 12.05 10.07
N GLY A 184 -1.70 13.00 10.26
CA GLY A 184 -1.39 14.42 10.47
C GLY A 184 -1.40 15.28 9.20
N LEU A 185 -1.76 14.74 8.06
CA LEU A 185 -1.90 15.45 6.78
C LEU A 185 -3.33 16.03 6.66
N ARG A 186 -3.53 17.19 7.28
CA ARG A 186 -4.85 17.86 7.35
C ARG A 186 -5.00 18.98 6.32
#